data_47742649f66c9d88322f85b62a7e6335
#
_entry.id   47742649f66c9d88322f85b62a7e6335
#
_cell.length_a   1.000
_cell.length_b   1.000
_cell.length_c   1.000
_cell.angle_alpha   90.00
_cell.angle_beta   90.00
_cell.angle_gamma   90.00
#
_symmetry.space_group_name_H-M   'P 1'
#
loop_
_entity.id
_entity.type
_entity.pdbx_description
1 polymer ?
#
loop_
_entity_poly.entity_id
_entity_poly.type
_entity_poly.pdbx_seq_one_letter_code
_entity_poly.pdbx_strand_id
1 'polypeptide(L)'
;MRIVKLTAESKKGLLEDLLQRSPNHYGQYESAVAEIIETVKKGGDEALFSYTEKFDHCKMDAAHIRVTREEIDEAYQKVDADFVEVMKKSAANIRAFHEKQLRNSWFDPKPDGTILGMKILPIAIAGVYVPGGKAAYPSSVLMNVLPAKVAGVERIIMTTPPGADGKVNPGTLVAAHIAGVDEIYKVGGAQAIAAMAFGTQSIPKVDKITGPGNIFVALAK
;
A
#
# COMPACT_ATOMS: atom_id res chain seq x y z
N MET A 1 30.93 -0.77 -2.72
CA MET A 1 30.82 -1.25 -1.32
C MET A 1 32.01 -0.71 -0.55
N ARG A 2 31.81 -0.04 0.60
CA ARG A 2 32.91 0.46 1.44
C ARG A 2 33.29 -0.65 2.43
N ILE A 3 34.54 -1.11 2.37
CA ILE A 3 35.08 -2.08 3.32
C ILE A 3 35.95 -1.30 4.31
N VAL A 4 35.66 -1.40 5.60
CA VAL A 4 36.36 -0.66 6.66
C VAL A 4 36.91 -1.67 7.66
N LYS A 5 38.20 -1.50 8.00
CA LYS A 5 38.81 -2.30 9.06
C LYS A 5 38.24 -1.90 10.41
N LEU A 6 37.78 -2.87 11.20
CA LEU A 6 37.19 -2.61 12.50
C LEU A 6 38.28 -2.23 13.53
N THR A 7 38.35 -0.95 13.89
CA THR A 7 39.15 -0.37 14.94
C THR A 7 38.24 0.36 15.92
N ALA A 8 38.79 0.75 17.10
CA ALA A 8 38.01 1.55 18.06
C ALA A 8 37.51 2.89 17.45
N GLU A 9 38.34 3.54 16.64
CA GLU A 9 38.00 4.78 15.94
C GLU A 9 36.96 4.56 14.83
N SER A 10 37.18 3.56 13.97
CA SER A 10 36.25 3.27 12.89
C SER A 10 34.88 2.80 13.43
N LYS A 11 34.85 2.09 14.56
CA LYS A 11 33.61 1.69 15.24
C LYS A 11 32.85 2.92 15.73
N LYS A 12 33.57 3.90 16.33
CA LYS A 12 32.90 5.13 16.81
C LYS A 12 32.34 5.94 15.66
N GLY A 13 33.11 6.20 14.60
CA GLY A 13 32.64 6.92 13.43
C GLY A 13 31.50 6.22 12.68
N LEU A 14 31.56 4.89 12.54
CA LEU A 14 30.47 4.12 11.94
C LEU A 14 29.17 4.17 12.77
N LEU A 15 29.29 4.13 14.09
CA LEU A 15 28.12 4.27 14.97
C LEU A 15 27.53 5.68 14.89
N GLU A 16 28.36 6.72 14.86
CA GLU A 16 27.92 8.10 14.68
C GLU A 16 27.21 8.28 13.33
N ASP A 17 27.78 7.77 12.23
CA ASP A 17 27.17 7.77 10.90
C ASP A 17 25.82 7.02 10.87
N LEU A 18 25.73 5.88 11.56
CA LEU A 18 24.49 5.10 11.65
C LEU A 18 23.42 5.78 12.51
N LEU A 19 23.84 6.42 13.61
CA LEU A 19 22.93 7.19 14.47
C LEU A 19 22.40 8.45 13.77
N GLN A 20 23.21 9.08 12.91
CA GLN A 20 22.76 10.18 12.06
C GLN A 20 21.75 9.74 10.99
N ARG A 21 21.74 8.46 10.63
CA ARG A 21 20.69 7.87 9.78
C ARG A 21 19.42 7.50 10.55
N SER A 22 19.35 7.84 11.82
CA SER A 22 18.21 7.58 12.67
C SER A 22 16.94 8.21 12.07
N PRO A 23 15.79 7.50 12.12
CA PRO A 23 14.53 7.93 11.50
C PRO A 23 13.97 9.26 12.01
N ASN A 24 14.60 9.91 12.96
CA ASN A 24 14.14 11.15 13.57
C ASN A 24 14.60 12.44 12.86
N HIS A 25 15.26 12.35 11.69
CA HIS A 25 15.75 13.52 10.94
C HIS A 25 15.06 13.66 9.58
N TYR A 26 13.74 13.56 9.57
CA TYR A 26 12.93 13.69 8.34
C TYR A 26 12.44 15.11 8.06
N GLY A 27 12.82 16.10 8.87
CA GLY A 27 12.29 17.46 8.79
C GLY A 27 12.34 18.10 7.41
N GLN A 28 13.34 17.75 6.59
CA GLN A 28 13.41 18.23 5.21
C GLN A 28 12.31 17.66 4.29
N TYR A 29 11.69 16.51 4.64
CA TYR A 29 10.61 15.90 3.86
C TYR A 29 9.22 16.19 4.45
N GLU A 30 9.13 16.50 5.74
CA GLU A 30 7.87 16.69 6.46
C GLU A 30 7.05 17.85 5.89
N SER A 31 7.71 18.99 5.61
CA SER A 31 7.03 20.15 5.04
C SER A 31 6.46 19.87 3.65
N ALA A 32 7.23 19.18 2.80
CA ALA A 32 6.78 18.80 1.46
C ALA A 32 5.63 17.79 1.50
N VAL A 33 5.67 16.83 2.42
CA VAL A 33 4.58 15.86 2.62
C VAL A 33 3.33 16.54 3.15
N ALA A 34 3.47 17.44 4.14
CA ALA A 34 2.34 18.20 4.68
C ALA A 34 1.68 19.08 3.60
N GLU A 35 2.47 19.73 2.74
CA GLU A 35 1.95 20.51 1.61
C GLU A 35 1.15 19.62 0.65
N ILE A 36 1.68 18.45 0.27
CA ILE A 36 0.98 17.50 -0.62
C ILE A 36 -0.35 17.07 0.00
N ILE A 37 -0.35 16.70 1.29
CA ILE A 37 -1.56 16.25 1.99
C ILE A 37 -2.62 17.36 1.98
N GLU A 38 -2.27 18.58 2.39
CA GLU A 38 -3.22 19.69 2.42
C GLU A 38 -3.72 20.10 1.03
N THR A 39 -2.86 19.99 0.00
CA THR A 39 -3.25 20.30 -1.37
C THR A 39 -4.24 19.26 -1.91
N VAL A 40 -3.99 17.95 -1.70
CA VAL A 40 -4.94 16.91 -2.11
C VAL A 40 -6.25 16.97 -1.34
N LYS A 41 -6.19 17.24 -0.03
CA LYS A 41 -7.38 17.38 0.83
C LYS A 41 -8.30 18.51 0.36
N LYS A 42 -7.74 19.61 -0.16
CA LYS A 42 -8.50 20.77 -0.64
C LYS A 42 -8.91 20.64 -2.11
N GLY A 43 -8.00 20.15 -2.96
CA GLY A 43 -8.15 20.12 -4.41
C GLY A 43 -8.68 18.80 -4.99
N GLY A 44 -8.76 17.75 -4.17
CA GLY A 44 -9.28 16.45 -4.62
C GLY A 44 -8.55 15.89 -5.85
N ASP A 45 -9.30 15.43 -6.83
CA ASP A 45 -8.77 14.81 -8.05
C ASP A 45 -7.85 15.75 -8.85
N GLU A 46 -8.15 17.04 -8.94
CA GLU A 46 -7.32 18.00 -9.68
C GLU A 46 -5.90 18.06 -9.11
N ALA A 47 -5.77 18.15 -7.80
CA ALA A 47 -4.49 18.13 -7.13
C ALA A 47 -3.78 16.77 -7.29
N LEU A 48 -4.55 15.68 -7.20
CA LEU A 48 -4.04 14.32 -7.35
C LEU A 48 -3.43 14.11 -8.74
N PHE A 49 -4.12 14.52 -9.80
CA PHE A 49 -3.64 14.39 -11.17
C PHE A 49 -2.43 15.28 -11.45
N SER A 50 -2.42 16.50 -10.93
CA SER A 50 -1.27 17.41 -11.02
C SER A 50 0.00 16.81 -10.40
N TYR A 51 -0.12 16.19 -9.22
CA TYR A 51 1.02 15.52 -8.58
C TYR A 51 1.43 14.23 -9.31
N THR A 52 0.49 13.49 -9.89
CA THR A 52 0.81 12.30 -10.71
C THR A 52 1.58 12.71 -11.97
N GLU A 53 1.19 13.79 -12.65
CA GLU A 53 1.96 14.33 -13.78
C GLU A 53 3.35 14.79 -13.35
N LYS A 54 3.44 15.48 -12.20
CA LYS A 54 4.71 16.01 -11.69
C LYS A 54 5.72 14.93 -11.29
N PHE A 55 5.26 13.85 -10.63
CA PHE A 55 6.15 12.87 -10.01
C PHE A 55 6.28 11.57 -10.81
N ASP A 56 5.21 11.14 -11.48
CA ASP A 56 5.19 9.91 -12.24
C ASP A 56 5.31 10.17 -13.76
N HIS A 57 5.35 11.46 -14.18
CA HIS A 57 5.43 11.90 -15.58
C HIS A 57 4.31 11.33 -16.45
N CYS A 58 3.16 11.12 -15.87
CA CYS A 58 1.98 10.55 -16.49
C CYS A 58 0.78 11.48 -16.31
N LYS A 59 0.20 11.94 -17.43
CA LYS A 59 -1.07 12.65 -17.42
C LYS A 59 -2.19 11.69 -17.06
N MET A 60 -2.95 12.04 -16.03
CA MET A 60 -4.03 11.23 -15.52
C MET A 60 -5.31 12.06 -15.46
N ASP A 61 -6.45 11.39 -15.57
CA ASP A 61 -7.78 11.97 -15.39
C ASP A 61 -8.73 10.97 -14.72
N ALA A 62 -9.94 11.40 -14.43
CA ALA A 62 -10.94 10.59 -13.74
C ALA A 62 -11.37 9.33 -14.53
N ALA A 63 -11.27 9.35 -15.87
CA ALA A 63 -11.64 8.21 -16.71
C ALA A 63 -10.54 7.13 -16.73
N HIS A 64 -9.28 7.53 -16.54
CA HIS A 64 -8.13 6.65 -16.72
C HIS A 64 -7.42 6.27 -15.40
N ILE A 65 -7.73 6.92 -14.27
CA ILE A 65 -7.07 6.66 -12.99
C ILE A 65 -7.35 5.25 -12.45
N ARG A 66 -8.54 4.70 -12.71
CA ARG A 66 -8.89 3.35 -12.30
C ARG A 66 -8.44 2.33 -13.34
N VAL A 67 -7.82 1.24 -12.88
CA VAL A 67 -7.46 0.10 -13.73
C VAL A 67 -8.73 -0.58 -14.20
N THR A 68 -8.80 -0.87 -15.50
CA THR A 68 -9.93 -1.56 -16.12
C THR A 68 -9.76 -3.08 -16.12
N ARG A 69 -10.83 -3.80 -16.44
CA ARG A 69 -10.77 -5.26 -16.58
C ARG A 69 -9.88 -5.66 -17.74
N GLU A 70 -9.94 -4.92 -18.83
CA GLU A 70 -9.11 -5.14 -20.01
C GLU A 70 -7.63 -5.01 -19.72
N GLU A 71 -7.23 -4.04 -18.89
CA GLU A 71 -5.83 -3.89 -18.46
C GLU A 71 -5.35 -5.09 -17.62
N ILE A 72 -6.24 -5.69 -16.81
CA ILE A 72 -5.94 -6.91 -16.06
C ILE A 72 -5.80 -8.10 -17.02
N ASP A 73 -6.70 -8.24 -17.98
CA ASP A 73 -6.66 -9.32 -18.95
C ASP A 73 -5.42 -9.21 -19.86
N GLU A 74 -5.03 -8.00 -20.29
CA GLU A 74 -3.74 -7.75 -20.95
C GLU A 74 -2.54 -8.12 -20.09
N ALA A 75 -2.60 -7.87 -18.78
CA ALA A 75 -1.51 -8.19 -17.86
C ALA A 75 -1.26 -9.71 -17.78
N TYR A 76 -2.31 -10.52 -17.81
CA TYR A 76 -2.17 -11.99 -17.87
C TYR A 76 -1.49 -12.47 -19.14
N GLN A 77 -1.65 -11.76 -20.27
CA GLN A 77 -0.98 -12.10 -21.53
C GLN A 77 0.52 -11.71 -21.54
N LYS A 78 0.95 -10.86 -20.62
CA LYS A 78 2.33 -10.32 -20.53
C LYS A 78 3.19 -10.99 -19.47
N VAL A 79 2.63 -11.89 -18.68
CA VAL A 79 3.37 -12.66 -17.67
C VAL A 79 3.42 -14.13 -18.05
N ASP A 80 4.48 -14.82 -17.62
CA ASP A 80 4.61 -16.26 -17.84
C ASP A 80 3.56 -17.05 -17.05
N ALA A 81 3.11 -18.17 -17.63
CA ALA A 81 2.16 -19.07 -16.94
C ALA A 81 2.73 -19.58 -15.61
N ASP A 82 4.01 -19.88 -15.55
CA ASP A 82 4.69 -20.32 -14.34
C ASP A 82 4.65 -19.23 -13.25
N PHE A 83 4.78 -17.94 -13.62
CA PHE A 83 4.62 -16.84 -12.68
C PHE A 83 3.23 -16.85 -12.06
N VAL A 84 2.18 -17.05 -12.85
CA VAL A 84 0.79 -17.09 -12.37
C VAL A 84 0.61 -18.22 -11.36
N GLU A 85 1.11 -19.42 -11.66
CA GLU A 85 1.01 -20.58 -10.75
C GLU A 85 1.80 -20.37 -9.45
N VAL A 86 2.99 -19.79 -9.53
CA VAL A 86 3.78 -19.43 -8.33
C VAL A 86 3.04 -18.40 -7.48
N MET A 87 2.40 -17.39 -8.09
CA MET A 87 1.61 -16.40 -7.36
C MET A 87 0.38 -17.03 -6.69
N LYS A 88 -0.34 -17.91 -7.34
CA LYS A 88 -1.46 -18.66 -6.75
C LYS A 88 -1.02 -19.51 -5.57
N LYS A 89 0.09 -20.25 -5.71
CA LYS A 89 0.67 -21.07 -4.62
C LYS A 89 1.09 -20.19 -3.44
N SER A 90 1.74 -19.08 -3.70
CA SER A 90 2.13 -18.12 -2.68
C SER A 90 0.89 -17.55 -1.96
N ALA A 91 -0.14 -17.16 -2.71
CA ALA A 91 -1.40 -16.66 -2.16
C ALA A 91 -2.07 -17.70 -1.24
N ALA A 92 -2.11 -18.97 -1.64
CA ALA A 92 -2.66 -20.03 -0.82
C ALA A 92 -1.89 -20.20 0.50
N ASN A 93 -0.55 -20.16 0.46
CA ASN A 93 0.29 -20.28 1.66
C ASN A 93 0.08 -19.09 2.62
N ILE A 94 0.03 -17.87 2.09
CA ILE A 94 -0.20 -16.65 2.90
C ILE A 94 -1.59 -16.70 3.53
N ARG A 95 -2.61 -17.07 2.78
CA ARG A 95 -3.97 -17.22 3.28
C ARG A 95 -4.04 -18.24 4.43
N ALA A 96 -3.51 -19.44 4.22
CA ALA A 96 -3.50 -20.51 5.22
C ALA A 96 -2.75 -20.12 6.51
N PHE A 97 -1.71 -19.30 6.40
CA PHE A 97 -1.02 -18.75 7.56
C PHE A 97 -1.90 -17.77 8.34
N HIS A 98 -2.52 -16.81 7.65
CA HIS A 98 -3.31 -15.76 8.29
C HIS A 98 -4.65 -16.26 8.83
N GLU A 99 -5.24 -17.29 8.24
CA GLU A 99 -6.46 -17.94 8.78
C GLU A 99 -6.27 -18.42 10.23
N LYS A 100 -5.05 -18.84 10.60
CA LYS A 100 -4.71 -19.23 11.98
C LYS A 100 -4.61 -18.06 12.96
N GLN A 101 -4.60 -16.82 12.47
CA GLN A 101 -4.53 -15.59 13.28
C GLN A 101 -5.90 -14.97 13.57
N LEU A 102 -6.97 -15.52 12.99
CA LEU A 102 -8.33 -15.07 13.23
C LEU A 102 -8.68 -15.17 14.71
N ARG A 103 -9.27 -14.10 15.22
CA ARG A 103 -9.77 -14.04 16.58
C ARG A 103 -11.29 -13.96 16.58
N ASN A 104 -11.93 -14.72 17.45
CA ASN A 104 -13.38 -14.68 17.62
C ASN A 104 -13.76 -13.64 18.68
N SER A 105 -14.94 -13.04 18.52
CA SER A 105 -15.58 -12.27 19.59
C SER A 105 -15.91 -13.22 20.75
N TRP A 106 -15.86 -12.70 21.98
CA TRP A 106 -16.20 -13.46 23.19
C TRP A 106 -16.99 -12.59 24.15
N PHE A 107 -17.85 -13.24 24.95
CA PHE A 107 -18.67 -12.61 25.96
C PHE A 107 -18.66 -13.47 27.22
N ASP A 108 -18.53 -12.83 28.36
CA ASP A 108 -18.47 -13.45 29.69
C ASP A 108 -19.64 -12.91 30.56
N PRO A 109 -20.78 -13.62 30.59
CA PRO A 109 -21.91 -13.24 31.44
C PRO A 109 -21.60 -13.50 32.90
N LYS A 110 -21.92 -12.55 33.79
CA LYS A 110 -21.78 -12.64 35.22
C LYS A 110 -23.12 -13.00 35.89
N PRO A 111 -23.09 -13.58 37.12
CA PRO A 111 -24.30 -13.94 37.85
C PRO A 111 -25.21 -12.75 38.17
N ASP A 112 -24.68 -11.55 38.25
CA ASP A 112 -25.41 -10.30 38.52
C ASP A 112 -26.09 -9.70 37.26
N GLY A 113 -25.97 -10.38 36.10
CA GLY A 113 -26.51 -9.93 34.84
C GLY A 113 -25.56 -9.04 34.03
N THR A 114 -24.39 -8.69 34.58
CA THR A 114 -23.35 -7.96 33.84
C THR A 114 -22.77 -8.84 32.74
N ILE A 115 -22.58 -8.28 31.51
CA ILE A 115 -21.93 -8.96 30.42
C ILE A 115 -20.69 -8.17 30.03
N LEU A 116 -19.51 -8.78 30.13
CA LEU A 116 -18.25 -8.26 29.63
C LEU A 116 -17.84 -9.04 28.39
N GLY A 117 -17.21 -8.37 27.43
CA GLY A 117 -16.77 -9.07 26.24
C GLY A 117 -15.94 -8.21 25.30
N MET A 118 -15.45 -8.84 24.28
CA MET A 118 -14.73 -8.20 23.18
C MET A 118 -15.41 -8.56 21.87
N LYS A 119 -15.91 -7.54 21.17
CA LYS A 119 -16.47 -7.69 19.83
C LYS A 119 -15.37 -7.41 18.81
N ILE A 120 -15.00 -8.40 18.01
CA ILE A 120 -14.00 -8.29 16.96
C ILE A 120 -14.74 -8.25 15.62
N LEU A 121 -14.55 -7.15 14.88
CA LEU A 121 -15.19 -6.91 13.58
C LEU A 121 -14.11 -6.50 12.57
N PRO A 122 -14.29 -6.86 11.29
CA PRO A 122 -13.48 -6.28 10.22
C PRO A 122 -13.76 -4.78 10.10
N ILE A 123 -12.78 -4.03 9.58
CA ILE A 123 -13.00 -2.68 9.06
C ILE A 123 -13.73 -2.78 7.71
N ALA A 124 -14.46 -1.73 7.32
CA ALA A 124 -15.23 -1.77 6.09
C ALA A 124 -14.34 -1.67 4.84
N ILE A 125 -13.42 -0.70 4.81
CA ILE A 125 -12.58 -0.43 3.63
C ILE A 125 -11.11 -0.37 4.02
N ALA A 126 -10.28 -1.19 3.38
CA ALA A 126 -8.82 -1.12 3.50
C ALA A 126 -8.20 -0.51 2.24
N GLY A 127 -7.26 0.41 2.43
CA GLY A 127 -6.38 0.94 1.38
C GLY A 127 -5.02 0.26 1.42
N VAL A 128 -4.59 -0.29 0.30
CA VAL A 128 -3.28 -0.93 0.16
C VAL A 128 -2.41 -0.12 -0.78
N TYR A 129 -1.31 0.41 -0.26
CA TYR A 129 -0.30 1.06 -1.09
C TYR A 129 0.74 0.03 -1.55
N VAL A 130 0.97 -0.05 -2.85
CA VAL A 130 2.00 -0.90 -3.45
C VAL A 130 2.99 -0.03 -4.20
N PRO A 131 4.29 -0.08 -3.86
CA PRO A 131 5.29 0.68 -4.59
C PRO A 131 5.40 0.19 -6.03
N GLY A 132 5.69 1.13 -6.93
CA GLY A 132 6.02 0.88 -8.32
C GLY A 132 7.35 1.55 -8.69
N GLY A 133 7.62 1.70 -9.97
CA GLY A 133 8.81 2.35 -10.50
C GLY A 133 9.94 1.35 -10.80
N LYS A 134 11.12 1.48 -10.17
CA LYS A 134 12.32 0.69 -10.53
C LYS A 134 12.18 -0.83 -10.33
N ALA A 135 11.28 -1.27 -9.47
CA ALA A 135 11.02 -2.69 -9.22
C ALA A 135 9.54 -2.94 -8.97
N ALA A 136 9.03 -4.05 -9.49
CA ALA A 136 7.69 -4.54 -9.17
C ALA A 136 7.73 -5.39 -7.90
N TYR A 137 6.69 -5.27 -7.08
CA TYR A 137 6.57 -6.00 -5.82
C TYR A 137 5.25 -6.78 -5.73
N PRO A 138 5.03 -7.79 -6.59
CA PRO A 138 3.80 -8.60 -6.56
C PRO A 138 3.59 -9.30 -5.21
N SER A 139 4.67 -9.67 -4.52
CA SER A 139 4.60 -10.23 -3.17
C SER A 139 4.03 -9.24 -2.15
N SER A 140 4.31 -7.93 -2.28
CA SER A 140 3.74 -6.91 -1.40
C SER A 140 2.23 -6.80 -1.56
N VAL A 141 1.71 -7.04 -2.76
CA VAL A 141 0.26 -7.12 -2.99
C VAL A 141 -0.32 -8.24 -2.15
N LEU A 142 0.20 -9.48 -2.33
CA LEU A 142 -0.32 -10.67 -1.63
C LEU A 142 -0.23 -10.49 -0.10
N MET A 143 0.90 -10.00 0.40
CA MET A 143 1.17 -9.85 1.84
C MET A 143 0.32 -8.77 2.53
N ASN A 144 -0.26 -7.82 1.79
CA ASN A 144 -1.14 -6.80 2.35
C ASN A 144 -2.63 -7.14 2.12
N VAL A 145 -2.98 -7.65 0.94
CA VAL A 145 -4.37 -7.89 0.57
C VAL A 145 -4.94 -9.15 1.22
N LEU A 146 -4.19 -10.25 1.21
CA LEU A 146 -4.69 -11.52 1.72
C LEU A 146 -5.00 -11.51 3.22
N PRO A 147 -4.17 -10.91 4.11
CA PRO A 147 -4.54 -10.74 5.51
C PRO A 147 -5.83 -9.93 5.70
N ALA A 148 -6.03 -8.87 4.89
CA ALA A 148 -7.26 -8.07 4.94
C ALA A 148 -8.48 -8.89 4.48
N LYS A 149 -8.36 -9.69 3.41
CA LYS A 149 -9.44 -10.61 2.97
C LYS A 149 -9.75 -11.68 4.02
N VAL A 150 -8.72 -12.25 4.64
CA VAL A 150 -8.89 -13.24 5.73
C VAL A 150 -9.57 -12.60 6.94
N ALA A 151 -9.23 -11.35 7.28
CA ALA A 151 -9.87 -10.61 8.36
C ALA A 151 -11.34 -10.23 8.06
N GLY A 152 -11.84 -10.48 6.84
CA GLY A 152 -13.22 -10.20 6.45
C GLY A 152 -13.46 -8.76 5.98
N VAL A 153 -12.41 -8.02 5.59
CA VAL A 153 -12.58 -6.69 5.00
C VAL A 153 -13.37 -6.78 3.71
N GLU A 154 -14.49 -6.06 3.62
CA GLU A 154 -15.43 -6.17 2.50
C GLU A 154 -14.86 -5.56 1.22
N ARG A 155 -14.22 -4.39 1.33
CA ARG A 155 -13.71 -3.64 0.17
C ARG A 155 -12.24 -3.31 0.35
N ILE A 156 -11.41 -3.74 -0.59
CA ILE A 156 -9.98 -3.45 -0.60
C ILE A 156 -9.65 -2.66 -1.86
N ILE A 157 -9.18 -1.44 -1.67
CA ILE A 157 -8.67 -0.62 -2.75
C ILE A 157 -7.14 -0.64 -2.73
N MET A 158 -6.54 -0.63 -3.89
CA MET A 158 -5.09 -0.59 -4.04
C MET A 158 -4.67 0.65 -4.82
N THR A 159 -3.63 1.33 -4.37
CA THR A 159 -2.95 2.38 -5.13
C THR A 159 -1.53 1.96 -5.47
N THR A 160 -1.12 2.22 -6.70
CA THR A 160 0.24 1.96 -7.18
C THR A 160 0.59 2.96 -8.27
N PRO A 161 1.82 3.52 -8.29
CA PRO A 161 2.18 4.49 -9.31
C PRO A 161 2.15 3.86 -10.70
N PRO A 162 1.65 4.58 -11.71
CA PRO A 162 1.77 4.17 -13.11
C PRO A 162 3.20 4.37 -13.62
N GLY A 163 3.54 3.71 -14.72
CA GLY A 163 4.66 4.11 -15.55
C GLY A 163 4.36 5.39 -16.34
N ALA A 164 5.37 5.96 -16.99
CA ALA A 164 5.20 7.14 -17.85
C ALA A 164 4.22 6.90 -19.03
N ASP A 165 3.99 5.64 -19.37
CA ASP A 165 3.00 5.19 -20.35
C ASP A 165 1.57 5.07 -19.79
N GLY A 166 1.36 5.42 -18.54
CA GLY A 166 0.07 5.31 -17.84
C GLY A 166 -0.32 3.88 -17.44
N LYS A 167 0.56 2.90 -17.60
CA LYS A 167 0.29 1.49 -17.29
C LYS A 167 0.88 1.06 -15.96
N VAL A 168 0.22 0.13 -15.31
CA VAL A 168 0.73 -0.55 -14.11
C VAL A 168 1.50 -1.80 -14.53
N ASN A 169 2.54 -2.15 -13.77
CA ASN A 169 3.31 -3.38 -14.00
C ASN A 169 2.40 -4.62 -14.08
N PRO A 170 2.50 -5.46 -15.13
CA PRO A 170 1.62 -6.61 -15.34
C PRO A 170 1.63 -7.61 -14.17
N GLY A 171 2.81 -7.90 -13.60
CA GLY A 171 2.92 -8.82 -12.46
C GLY A 171 2.22 -8.29 -11.21
N THR A 172 2.19 -6.95 -11.01
CA THR A 172 1.45 -6.31 -9.93
C THR A 172 -0.07 -6.45 -10.14
N LEU A 173 -0.57 -6.24 -11.36
CA LEU A 173 -1.99 -6.39 -11.69
C LEU A 173 -2.46 -7.85 -11.53
N VAL A 174 -1.68 -8.82 -12.02
CA VAL A 174 -1.97 -10.25 -11.86
C VAL A 174 -2.01 -10.63 -10.38
N ALA A 175 -1.04 -10.18 -9.58
CA ALA A 175 -1.04 -10.43 -8.15
C ALA A 175 -2.25 -9.81 -7.44
N ALA A 176 -2.64 -8.58 -7.81
CA ALA A 176 -3.81 -7.91 -7.27
C ALA A 176 -5.11 -8.66 -7.58
N HIS A 177 -5.25 -9.14 -8.80
CA HIS A 177 -6.40 -9.95 -9.21
C HIS A 177 -6.45 -11.30 -8.47
N ILE A 178 -5.32 -12.01 -8.36
CA ILE A 178 -5.22 -13.28 -7.60
C ILE A 178 -5.55 -13.07 -6.12
N ALA A 179 -5.10 -11.95 -5.53
CA ALA A 179 -5.38 -11.64 -4.12
C ALA A 179 -6.83 -11.20 -3.88
N GLY A 180 -7.55 -10.77 -4.92
CA GLY A 180 -8.94 -10.32 -4.83
C GLY A 180 -9.06 -8.83 -4.44
N VAL A 181 -8.20 -7.96 -4.98
CA VAL A 181 -8.36 -6.50 -4.86
C VAL A 181 -9.63 -6.09 -5.61
N ASP A 182 -10.46 -5.25 -4.98
CA ASP A 182 -11.73 -4.82 -5.55
C ASP A 182 -11.57 -3.65 -6.54
N GLU A 183 -10.63 -2.74 -6.25
CA GLU A 183 -10.35 -1.57 -7.09
C GLU A 183 -8.87 -1.22 -7.07
N ILE A 184 -8.31 -0.88 -8.22
CA ILE A 184 -6.91 -0.49 -8.39
C ILE A 184 -6.85 0.90 -9.00
N TYR A 185 -6.06 1.80 -8.39
CA TYR A 185 -5.88 3.18 -8.83
C TYR A 185 -4.43 3.46 -9.19
N LYS A 186 -4.22 4.09 -10.33
CA LYS A 186 -2.92 4.44 -10.93
C LYS A 186 -2.38 5.73 -10.34
N VAL A 187 -1.97 5.68 -9.08
CA VAL A 187 -1.40 6.82 -8.35
C VAL A 187 -0.40 6.35 -7.30
N GLY A 188 0.71 7.05 -7.18
CA GLY A 188 1.78 6.78 -6.23
C GLY A 188 1.99 7.89 -5.20
N GLY A 189 3.07 7.78 -4.43
CA GLY A 189 3.56 8.84 -3.54
C GLY A 189 2.67 9.20 -2.35
N ALA A 190 3.00 10.33 -1.74
CA ALA A 190 2.25 10.88 -0.60
C ALA A 190 0.83 11.29 -1.01
N GLN A 191 0.63 11.73 -2.25
CA GLN A 191 -0.68 12.10 -2.79
C GLN A 191 -1.65 10.91 -2.83
N ALA A 192 -1.17 9.68 -3.08
CA ALA A 192 -1.99 8.47 -3.02
C ALA A 192 -2.47 8.18 -1.58
N ILE A 193 -1.57 8.37 -0.61
CA ILE A 193 -1.90 8.21 0.82
C ILE A 193 -2.95 9.26 1.23
N ALA A 194 -2.75 10.53 0.85
CA ALA A 194 -3.71 11.59 1.13
C ALA A 194 -5.08 11.31 0.49
N ALA A 195 -5.12 10.84 -0.78
CA ALA A 195 -6.35 10.49 -1.46
C ALA A 195 -7.11 9.35 -0.73
N MET A 196 -6.42 8.31 -0.30
CA MET A 196 -7.04 7.23 0.49
C MET A 196 -7.48 7.69 1.87
N ALA A 197 -6.73 8.59 2.53
CA ALA A 197 -7.04 9.05 3.88
C ALA A 197 -8.25 10.00 3.94
N PHE A 198 -8.40 10.88 2.96
CA PHE A 198 -9.44 11.91 2.96
C PHE A 198 -10.57 11.63 1.96
N GLY A 199 -10.31 10.81 0.96
CA GLY A 199 -11.17 10.63 -0.19
C GLY A 199 -10.98 11.74 -1.23
N THR A 200 -11.24 11.41 -2.49
CA THR A 200 -11.34 12.35 -3.60
C THR A 200 -12.59 11.99 -4.42
N GLN A 201 -12.82 12.66 -5.54
CA GLN A 201 -13.95 12.33 -6.41
C GLN A 201 -13.83 10.92 -7.02
N SER A 202 -12.57 10.48 -7.31
CA SER A 202 -12.30 9.17 -7.91
C SER A 202 -11.96 8.09 -6.87
N ILE A 203 -11.26 8.44 -5.78
CA ILE A 203 -10.75 7.48 -4.79
C ILE A 203 -11.55 7.61 -3.49
N PRO A 204 -12.21 6.54 -3.03
CA PRO A 204 -12.95 6.58 -1.77
C PRO A 204 -12.01 6.68 -0.57
N LYS A 205 -12.50 7.36 0.49
CA LYS A 205 -11.85 7.34 1.80
C LYS A 205 -11.85 5.92 2.36
N VAL A 206 -10.74 5.53 3.00
CA VAL A 206 -10.58 4.21 3.63
C VAL A 206 -10.45 4.33 5.15
N ASP A 207 -10.70 3.21 5.85
CA ASP A 207 -10.60 3.15 7.31
C ASP A 207 -9.15 2.91 7.77
N LYS A 208 -8.36 2.21 6.95
CA LYS A 208 -6.96 1.90 7.25
C LYS A 208 -6.13 1.81 5.98
N ILE A 209 -4.91 2.38 6.03
CA ILE A 209 -3.92 2.31 4.95
C ILE A 209 -2.78 1.40 5.39
N THR A 210 -2.40 0.44 4.53
CA THR A 210 -1.26 -0.45 4.72
C THR A 210 -0.36 -0.46 3.49
N GLY A 211 0.78 -1.13 3.62
CA GLY A 211 1.72 -1.34 2.52
C GLY A 211 3.07 -0.64 2.72
N PRO A 212 4.14 -1.13 2.11
CA PRO A 212 5.45 -0.50 2.14
C PRO A 212 5.48 0.76 1.27
N GLY A 213 6.45 1.64 1.51
CA GLY A 213 6.64 2.84 0.71
C GLY A 213 7.97 3.52 0.99
N ASN A 214 8.32 4.50 0.18
CA ASN A 214 9.46 5.35 0.41
C ASN A 214 9.18 6.33 1.58
N ILE A 215 10.16 7.20 1.87
CA ILE A 215 10.06 8.16 2.98
C ILE A 215 8.81 9.05 2.89
N PHE A 216 8.43 9.51 1.69
CA PHE A 216 7.24 10.35 1.50
C PHE A 216 5.95 9.62 1.84
N VAL A 217 5.86 8.34 1.43
CA VAL A 217 4.72 7.46 1.76
C VAL A 217 4.67 7.14 3.24
N ALA A 218 5.83 6.91 3.86
CA ALA A 218 5.92 6.61 5.30
C ALA A 218 5.51 7.80 6.16
N LEU A 219 5.95 9.02 5.79
CA LEU A 219 5.58 10.25 6.49
C LEU A 219 4.12 10.65 6.26
N ALA A 220 3.55 10.31 5.11
CA ALA A 220 2.15 10.62 4.80
C ALA A 220 1.14 9.73 5.55
N LYS A 221 1.57 8.56 6.05
CA LYS A 221 0.77 7.63 6.87
C LYS A 221 0.68 8.05 8.32
#